data_aa3c80bc9331c492f781ee64d2b8ee5f
#
_entry.id   aa3c80bc9331c492f781ee64d2b8ee5f
#
_cell.length_a   1.000
_cell.length_b   1.000
_cell.length_c   1.000
_cell.angle_alpha   90.00
_cell.angle_beta   90.00
_cell.angle_gamma   90.00
#
_symmetry.space_group_name_H-M   'P 1'
#
loop_
_entity.id
_entity.type
_entity.pdbx_description
1 polymer ?
#
loop_
_entity_poly.entity_id
_entity_poly.type
_entity_poly.pdbx_seq_one_letter_code
_entity_poly.pdbx_strand_id
1 'polypeptide(L)'
;MSRNDDGGRNPARAQVVLHQRAQRRAMQVIEVGVRNQDQVDARQIGGRSVLIDPNFARWLFVLKRLRRPGLRVRDLPSIDLVLVTHAHFDHLHRPSLRAIVQNNLRTSGTAPAIIVPTHVSDLVADLGFSEIIELDWWKTSRHRNLSVTHVPSRHWGARILKDSHRGYGGFVLKAGKHSVYHAGDTAYFAGFSEIGRRLAPELALLPIGAYNPPQFRNVHTNPADAMRAFIDLKSRWMVPMHYGTFRLSHEPVDEPLQLLDEEARAAGTKDRVVVMEEGVTRFF
;
A
#
# COMPACT_ATOMS: atom_id res chain seq x y z
N MET A 1 -51.81 6.36 26.56
CA MET A 1 -50.54 6.24 27.27
C MET A 1 -49.46 6.04 26.23
N SER A 2 -48.85 7.12 25.77
CA SER A 2 -47.77 7.19 24.80
C SER A 2 -46.45 7.25 25.57
N ARG A 3 -45.54 6.27 25.31
CA ARG A 3 -44.16 6.36 25.79
C ARG A 3 -43.31 6.97 24.70
N ASN A 4 -42.78 8.14 24.97
CA ASN A 4 -41.72 8.76 24.23
C ASN A 4 -40.40 8.07 24.60
N ASP A 5 -39.74 7.45 23.63
CA ASP A 5 -38.34 7.00 23.76
C ASP A 5 -37.44 8.14 23.24
N ASP A 6 -36.99 8.97 24.16
CA ASP A 6 -35.93 9.94 23.94
C ASP A 6 -34.58 9.22 23.95
N GLY A 7 -34.06 8.92 22.77
CA GLY A 7 -32.70 8.42 22.55
C GLY A 7 -31.65 9.46 22.91
N GLY A 8 -31.35 9.61 24.20
CA GLY A 8 -30.34 10.52 24.73
C GLY A 8 -28.96 10.27 24.13
N ARG A 9 -28.53 11.13 23.22
CA ARG A 9 -27.14 11.20 22.74
C ARG A 9 -26.28 11.65 23.90
N ASN A 10 -25.46 10.74 24.41
CA ASN A 10 -24.54 11.01 25.51
C ASN A 10 -23.45 12.00 25.08
N PRO A 11 -23.45 13.26 25.55
CA PRO A 11 -22.50 14.31 25.14
C PRO A 11 -21.05 13.96 25.50
N ALA A 12 -20.82 13.10 26.52
CA ALA A 12 -19.50 12.65 26.90
C ALA A 12 -18.84 11.76 25.82
N ARG A 13 -19.63 10.95 25.09
CA ARG A 13 -19.11 10.16 23.96
C ARG A 13 -18.69 11.05 22.78
N ALA A 14 -19.45 12.10 22.51
CA ALA A 14 -19.10 13.06 21.45
C ALA A 14 -17.84 13.88 21.79
N GLN A 15 -17.67 14.30 23.05
CA GLN A 15 -16.47 14.99 23.52
C GLN A 15 -15.21 14.10 23.50
N VAL A 16 -15.31 12.83 23.89
CA VAL A 16 -14.18 11.89 23.82
C VAL A 16 -13.73 11.65 22.38
N VAL A 17 -14.67 11.51 21.44
CA VAL A 17 -14.36 11.35 20.00
C VAL A 17 -13.75 12.62 19.40
N LEU A 18 -14.23 13.81 19.79
CA LEU A 18 -13.67 15.09 19.35
C LEU A 18 -12.27 15.34 19.95
N HIS A 19 -12.06 15.00 21.21
CA HIS A 19 -10.76 15.10 21.87
C HIS A 19 -9.73 14.14 21.27
N GLN A 20 -10.12 12.90 20.99
CA GLN A 20 -9.27 11.95 20.27
C GLN A 20 -8.95 12.40 18.85
N ARG A 21 -9.89 13.03 18.11
CA ARG A 21 -9.63 13.61 16.79
C ARG A 21 -8.71 14.82 16.83
N ALA A 22 -8.79 15.66 17.85
CA ALA A 22 -7.89 16.81 18.04
C ALA A 22 -6.47 16.37 18.43
N GLN A 23 -6.33 15.38 19.32
CA GLN A 23 -5.03 14.78 19.65
C GLN A 23 -4.39 14.06 18.46
N ARG A 24 -5.19 13.38 17.61
CA ARG A 24 -4.69 12.76 16.36
C ARG A 24 -4.17 13.78 15.35
N ARG A 25 -4.70 15.02 15.32
CA ARG A 25 -4.18 16.10 14.47
C ARG A 25 -2.82 16.66 14.92
N ALA A 26 -2.49 16.55 16.19
CA ALA A 26 -1.24 17.05 16.77
C ALA A 26 -0.10 16.02 16.74
N MET A 27 -0.38 14.74 16.61
CA MET A 27 0.65 13.68 16.50
C MET A 27 0.95 13.40 15.03
N GLN A 28 2.20 13.59 14.63
CA GLN A 28 2.72 13.06 13.37
C GLN A 28 2.83 11.53 13.53
N VAL A 29 1.82 10.80 13.11
CA VAL A 29 1.73 9.35 13.25
C VAL A 29 1.62 8.73 11.87
N ILE A 30 2.26 7.57 11.66
CA ILE A 30 2.01 6.74 10.50
C ILE A 30 0.73 5.95 10.78
N GLU A 31 -0.34 6.29 10.10
CA GLU A 31 -1.57 5.50 10.10
C GLU A 31 -1.58 4.62 8.86
N VAL A 32 -1.46 3.31 9.06
CA VAL A 32 -1.53 2.33 7.99
C VAL A 32 -2.82 1.55 8.12
N GLY A 33 -3.64 1.58 7.08
CA GLY A 33 -4.82 0.73 6.95
C GLY A 33 -4.57 -0.29 5.85
N VAL A 34 -4.79 -1.57 6.12
CA VAL A 34 -4.77 -2.62 5.10
C VAL A 34 -6.17 -2.73 4.51
N ARG A 35 -6.29 -2.48 3.21
CA ARG A 35 -7.56 -2.61 2.49
C ARG A 35 -7.72 -3.97 1.84
N ASN A 36 -6.62 -4.53 1.42
CA ASN A 36 -6.39 -5.86 0.91
C ASN A 36 -4.95 -6.21 1.25
N GLN A 37 -4.62 -7.49 1.23
CA GLN A 37 -3.24 -7.93 1.42
C GLN A 37 -2.29 -7.47 0.30
N ASP A 38 -2.84 -6.95 -0.81
CA ASP A 38 -2.08 -6.35 -1.91
C ASP A 38 -2.08 -4.80 -1.86
N GLN A 39 -2.86 -4.18 -0.96
CA GLN A 39 -3.07 -2.74 -0.95
C GLN A 39 -2.93 -2.19 0.45
N VAL A 40 -1.87 -1.46 0.68
CA VAL A 40 -1.67 -0.72 1.90
C VAL A 40 -2.11 0.71 1.71
N ASP A 41 -2.96 1.13 2.62
CA ASP A 41 -3.42 2.49 2.74
C ASP A 41 -2.62 3.18 3.83
N ALA A 42 -1.64 3.97 3.45
CA ALA A 42 -1.05 4.94 4.35
C ALA A 42 -2.05 6.09 4.53
N ARG A 43 -3.09 5.87 5.36
CA ARG A 43 -4.20 6.82 5.51
C ARG A 43 -3.77 8.20 5.96
N GLN A 44 -2.71 8.30 6.73
CA GLN A 44 -2.12 9.58 7.08
C GLN A 44 -0.63 9.45 7.34
N ILE A 45 0.15 9.79 6.36
CA ILE A 45 1.54 10.13 6.58
C ILE A 45 1.70 11.65 6.42
N GLY A 46 2.13 12.34 7.47
CA GLY A 46 2.24 13.78 7.45
C GLY A 46 0.91 14.53 7.21
N GLY A 47 -0.23 13.97 7.63
CA GLY A 47 -1.56 14.54 7.41
C GLY A 47 -2.07 14.41 5.98
N ARG A 48 -1.51 13.50 5.16
CA ARG A 48 -1.92 13.21 3.79
C ARG A 48 -2.54 11.83 3.67
N SER A 49 -3.64 11.74 2.92
CA SER A 49 -4.28 10.48 2.56
C SER A 49 -3.67 9.95 1.26
N VAL A 50 -2.95 8.84 1.35
CA VAL A 50 -2.25 8.21 0.22
C VAL A 50 -2.80 6.81 -0.02
N LEU A 51 -3.02 6.45 -1.28
CA LEU A 51 -3.32 5.09 -1.71
C LEU A 51 -2.17 4.56 -2.57
N ILE A 52 -1.77 3.31 -2.34
CA ILE A 52 -0.75 2.64 -3.14
C ILE A 52 -1.37 1.41 -3.79
N ASP A 53 -1.22 1.29 -5.11
CA ASP A 53 -1.75 0.19 -5.95
C ASP A 53 -3.23 -0.12 -5.72
N PRO A 54 -4.14 0.89 -5.72
CA PRO A 54 -5.51 0.68 -5.31
C PRO A 54 -6.33 -0.15 -6.31
N ASN A 55 -6.62 -1.40 -5.95
CA ASN A 55 -7.42 -2.31 -6.75
C ASN A 55 -8.66 -2.80 -5.96
N PHE A 56 -9.86 -2.42 -6.41
CA PHE A 56 -11.15 -2.81 -5.85
C PHE A 56 -11.89 -3.85 -6.70
N ALA A 57 -11.21 -4.45 -7.70
CA ALA A 57 -11.80 -5.42 -8.60
C ALA A 57 -12.30 -6.66 -7.87
N ARG A 58 -13.49 -7.13 -8.25
CA ARG A 58 -13.98 -8.46 -7.87
C ARG A 58 -13.33 -9.56 -8.70
N TRP A 59 -12.98 -9.23 -9.94
CA TRP A 59 -12.37 -10.12 -10.90
C TRP A 59 -11.18 -9.43 -11.56
N LEU A 60 -10.10 -10.16 -11.68
CA LEU A 60 -8.94 -9.77 -12.47
C LEU A 60 -8.86 -10.76 -13.63
N PHE A 61 -9.41 -10.37 -14.80
CA PHE A 61 -9.72 -11.28 -15.90
C PHE A 61 -10.57 -12.47 -15.43
N VAL A 62 -9.99 -13.67 -15.42
CA VAL A 62 -10.62 -14.91 -14.97
C VAL A 62 -10.41 -15.21 -13.49
N LEU A 63 -9.53 -14.45 -12.82
CA LEU A 63 -9.19 -14.66 -11.41
C LEU A 63 -10.20 -13.95 -10.51
N LYS A 64 -10.94 -14.70 -9.74
CA LYS A 64 -11.85 -14.16 -8.74
C LYS A 64 -11.08 -13.75 -7.49
N ARG A 65 -11.39 -12.57 -6.96
CA ARG A 65 -10.88 -12.13 -5.67
C ARG A 65 -11.35 -13.09 -4.56
N LEU A 66 -10.42 -13.55 -3.74
CA LEU A 66 -10.68 -14.52 -2.66
C LEU A 66 -11.28 -13.83 -1.42
N ARG A 67 -10.77 -12.66 -1.04
CA ARG A 67 -11.21 -11.87 0.11
C ARG A 67 -11.80 -10.54 -0.34
N ARG A 68 -12.84 -10.07 0.32
CA ARG A 68 -13.45 -8.76 -0.01
C ARG A 68 -12.48 -7.63 0.37
N PRO A 69 -12.49 -6.51 -0.39
CA PRO A 69 -11.78 -5.30 0.05
C PRO A 69 -12.29 -4.87 1.43
N GLY A 70 -11.38 -4.53 2.35
CA GLY A 70 -11.74 -4.07 3.70
C GLY A 70 -12.49 -2.73 3.71
N LEU A 71 -12.41 -1.94 2.61
CA LEU A 71 -13.20 -0.73 2.38
C LEU A 71 -13.75 -0.72 0.95
N ARG A 72 -14.86 -0.02 0.77
CA ARG A 72 -15.41 0.28 -0.56
C ARG A 72 -14.96 1.67 -1.00
N VAL A 73 -14.86 1.92 -2.29
CA VAL A 73 -14.46 3.24 -2.83
C VAL A 73 -15.31 4.38 -2.23
N ARG A 74 -16.61 4.17 -2.07
CA ARG A 74 -17.53 5.18 -1.50
C ARG A 74 -17.26 5.53 -0.03
N ASP A 75 -16.57 4.65 0.70
CA ASP A 75 -16.25 4.82 2.13
C ASP A 75 -14.86 5.44 2.32
N LEU A 76 -14.15 5.77 1.22
CA LEU A 76 -12.86 6.41 1.26
C LEU A 76 -12.98 7.86 1.74
N PRO A 77 -12.06 8.34 2.59
CA PRO A 77 -11.88 9.78 2.78
C PRO A 77 -11.44 10.44 1.48
N SER A 78 -11.36 11.77 1.47
CA SER A 78 -10.67 12.47 0.38
C SER A 78 -9.21 12.01 0.29
N ILE A 79 -8.79 11.60 -0.90
CA ILE A 79 -7.44 11.12 -1.19
C ILE A 79 -6.63 12.26 -1.76
N ASP A 80 -5.46 12.53 -1.19
CA ASP A 80 -4.53 13.55 -1.70
C ASP A 80 -3.69 13.00 -2.85
N LEU A 81 -3.24 11.74 -2.74
CA LEU A 81 -2.25 11.15 -3.64
C LEU A 81 -2.51 9.67 -3.88
N VAL A 82 -2.37 9.24 -5.12
CA VAL A 82 -2.34 7.84 -5.51
C VAL A 82 -0.94 7.50 -6.02
N LEU A 83 -0.40 6.36 -5.62
CA LEU A 83 0.85 5.82 -6.13
C LEU A 83 0.57 4.50 -6.85
N VAL A 84 1.25 4.25 -7.97
CA VAL A 84 1.22 2.97 -8.67
C VAL A 84 2.65 2.49 -8.86
N THR A 85 2.96 1.30 -8.34
CA THR A 85 4.33 0.76 -8.34
C THR A 85 4.78 0.25 -9.70
N HIS A 86 3.87 -0.29 -10.50
CA HIS A 86 4.12 -0.79 -11.86
C HIS A 86 2.79 -1.04 -12.61
N ALA A 87 2.89 -1.36 -13.90
CA ALA A 87 1.73 -1.39 -14.79
C ALA A 87 0.93 -2.70 -14.81
N HIS A 88 1.25 -3.73 -14.00
CA HIS A 88 0.48 -4.97 -13.94
C HIS A 88 -0.96 -4.73 -13.53
N PHE A 89 -1.87 -5.61 -13.97
CA PHE A 89 -3.33 -5.40 -13.87
C PHE A 89 -3.85 -5.45 -12.44
N ASP A 90 -3.18 -6.15 -11.54
CA ASP A 90 -3.49 -6.24 -10.12
C ASP A 90 -3.05 -5.00 -9.33
N HIS A 91 -2.10 -4.22 -9.84
CA HIS A 91 -1.61 -2.95 -9.29
C HIS A 91 -2.25 -1.74 -9.99
N LEU A 92 -2.10 -1.61 -11.31
CA LEU A 92 -2.73 -0.55 -12.11
C LEU A 92 -4.09 -1.00 -12.63
N HIS A 93 -5.10 -0.97 -11.77
CA HIS A 93 -6.48 -1.30 -12.16
C HIS A 93 -7.26 -0.04 -12.53
N ARG A 94 -7.28 0.32 -13.83
CA ARG A 94 -7.89 1.56 -14.35
C ARG A 94 -9.33 1.82 -13.87
N PRO A 95 -10.25 0.81 -13.81
CA PRO A 95 -11.59 1.05 -13.27
C PRO A 95 -11.58 1.49 -11.81
N SER A 96 -10.71 0.92 -10.96
CA SER A 96 -10.55 1.36 -9.57
C SER A 96 -10.01 2.78 -9.46
N LEU A 97 -8.99 3.13 -10.26
CA LEU A 97 -8.41 4.46 -10.31
C LEU A 97 -9.47 5.51 -10.73
N ARG A 98 -10.24 5.24 -11.79
CA ARG A 98 -11.35 6.11 -12.23
C ARG A 98 -12.40 6.29 -11.13
N ALA A 99 -12.78 5.21 -10.45
CA ALA A 99 -13.75 5.27 -9.37
C ALA A 99 -13.26 6.10 -8.17
N ILE A 100 -11.96 6.06 -7.85
CA ILE A 100 -11.33 6.90 -6.81
C ILE A 100 -11.42 8.38 -7.19
N VAL A 101 -11.05 8.73 -8.43
CA VAL A 101 -11.15 10.12 -8.92
C VAL A 101 -12.58 10.63 -8.82
N GLN A 102 -13.56 9.85 -9.31
CA GLN A 102 -14.98 10.22 -9.24
C GLN A 102 -15.47 10.37 -7.81
N ASN A 103 -15.07 9.46 -6.91
CA ASN A 103 -15.42 9.57 -5.50
C ASN A 103 -14.83 10.81 -4.86
N ASN A 104 -13.58 11.15 -5.16
CA ASN A 104 -12.90 12.34 -4.66
C ASN A 104 -13.60 13.62 -5.13
N LEU A 105 -13.91 13.72 -6.42
CA LEU A 105 -14.66 14.86 -6.98
C LEU A 105 -16.03 15.04 -6.29
N ARG A 106 -16.74 13.93 -6.01
CA ARG A 106 -18.03 13.95 -5.32
C ARG A 106 -17.91 14.38 -3.85
N THR A 107 -16.83 13.99 -3.13
CA THR A 107 -16.72 14.18 -1.68
C THR A 107 -15.96 15.43 -1.27
N SER A 108 -14.99 15.88 -2.08
CA SER A 108 -14.12 17.03 -1.78
C SER A 108 -14.08 18.09 -2.89
N GLY A 109 -14.71 17.83 -4.04
CA GLY A 109 -14.66 18.72 -5.20
C GLY A 109 -13.33 18.75 -5.94
N THR A 110 -12.34 17.96 -5.52
CA THR A 110 -10.98 17.92 -6.11
C THR A 110 -10.57 16.52 -6.48
N ALA A 111 -9.89 16.37 -7.62
CA ALA A 111 -9.27 15.09 -7.99
C ALA A 111 -7.94 14.91 -7.24
N PRO A 112 -7.54 13.67 -6.91
CA PRO A 112 -6.21 13.39 -6.36
C PRO A 112 -5.12 13.57 -7.42
N ALA A 113 -3.87 13.80 -7.00
CA ALA A 113 -2.70 13.60 -7.86
C ALA A 113 -2.33 12.11 -7.94
N ILE A 114 -1.58 11.73 -8.97
CA ILE A 114 -1.02 10.37 -9.12
C ILE A 114 0.47 10.43 -9.43
N ILE A 115 1.24 9.55 -8.78
CA ILE A 115 2.64 9.27 -9.12
C ILE A 115 2.71 7.86 -9.70
N VAL A 116 3.38 7.73 -10.84
CA VAL A 116 3.62 6.49 -11.55
C VAL A 116 5.11 6.38 -11.92
N PRO A 117 5.64 5.19 -12.19
CA PRO A 117 6.98 5.05 -12.79
C PRO A 117 7.04 5.65 -14.20
N THR A 118 8.26 5.90 -14.69
CA THR A 118 8.49 6.38 -16.06
C THR A 118 7.80 5.50 -17.11
N HIS A 119 7.27 6.14 -18.15
CA HIS A 119 6.55 5.50 -19.26
C HIS A 119 5.26 4.76 -18.85
N VAL A 120 4.57 5.23 -17.79
CA VAL A 120 3.28 4.68 -17.34
C VAL A 120 2.15 5.72 -17.36
N SER A 121 2.48 7.02 -17.55
CA SER A 121 1.51 8.12 -17.54
C SER A 121 0.42 8.00 -18.60
N ASP A 122 0.72 7.44 -19.77
CA ASP A 122 -0.23 7.18 -20.86
C ASP A 122 -1.38 6.25 -20.42
N LEU A 123 -1.11 5.32 -19.49
CA LEU A 123 -2.11 4.41 -18.96
C LEU A 123 -3.10 5.06 -17.99
N VAL A 124 -2.84 6.27 -17.54
CA VAL A 124 -3.66 6.99 -16.55
C VAL A 124 -4.13 8.38 -17.00
N ALA A 125 -3.67 8.84 -18.19
CA ALA A 125 -3.88 10.20 -18.71
C ALA A 125 -5.37 10.59 -18.84
N ASP A 126 -6.25 9.63 -19.18
CA ASP A 126 -7.69 9.84 -19.39
C ASP A 126 -8.54 9.59 -18.12
N LEU A 127 -7.91 9.36 -16.96
CA LEU A 127 -8.64 8.98 -15.74
C LEU A 127 -9.11 10.18 -14.91
N GLY A 128 -8.63 11.40 -15.21
CA GLY A 128 -9.08 12.64 -14.58
C GLY A 128 -8.36 12.99 -13.27
N PHE A 129 -7.13 12.53 -13.08
CA PHE A 129 -6.26 12.99 -12.00
C PHE A 129 -5.93 14.47 -12.14
N SER A 130 -5.76 15.20 -11.04
CA SER A 130 -5.41 16.62 -11.05
C SER A 130 -3.98 16.87 -11.55
N GLU A 131 -3.09 15.92 -11.31
CA GLU A 131 -1.70 15.94 -11.71
C GLU A 131 -1.20 14.52 -11.91
N ILE A 132 -0.38 14.29 -12.95
CA ILE A 132 0.27 13.01 -13.23
C ILE A 132 1.77 13.23 -13.20
N ILE A 133 2.48 12.54 -12.32
CA ILE A 133 3.92 12.69 -12.11
C ILE A 133 4.58 11.36 -12.43
N GLU A 134 5.52 11.35 -13.34
CA GLU A 134 6.41 10.20 -13.59
C GLU A 134 7.68 10.33 -12.77
N LEU A 135 8.09 9.25 -12.12
CA LEU A 135 9.34 9.17 -11.38
C LEU A 135 10.20 8.01 -11.87
N ASP A 136 11.46 8.30 -12.10
CA ASP A 136 12.50 7.28 -12.26
C ASP A 136 13.09 6.89 -10.91
N TRP A 137 13.87 5.81 -10.86
CA TRP A 137 14.53 5.35 -9.63
C TRP A 137 15.39 6.45 -8.99
N TRP A 138 15.31 6.55 -7.68
CA TRP A 138 16.00 7.52 -6.82
C TRP A 138 15.55 8.97 -7.04
N LYS A 139 14.53 9.22 -7.86
CA LYS A 139 13.89 10.53 -7.95
C LYS A 139 12.83 10.70 -6.89
N THR A 140 12.68 11.94 -6.44
CA THR A 140 11.77 12.32 -5.35
C THR A 140 10.81 13.41 -5.82
N SER A 141 9.53 13.21 -5.62
CA SER A 141 8.51 14.25 -5.70
C SER A 141 8.11 14.73 -4.31
N ARG A 142 7.70 15.99 -4.20
CA ARG A 142 7.27 16.61 -2.94
C ARG A 142 5.83 17.09 -3.04
N HIS A 143 5.00 16.61 -2.14
CA HIS A 143 3.62 17.05 -1.96
C HIS A 143 3.47 17.70 -0.58
N ARG A 144 3.64 19.03 -0.51
CA ARG A 144 3.66 19.77 0.75
C ARG A 144 4.74 19.22 1.71
N ASN A 145 4.31 18.61 2.84
CA ASN A 145 5.21 18.03 3.85
C ASN A 145 5.55 16.55 3.63
N LEU A 146 5.01 15.94 2.56
CA LEU A 146 5.28 14.56 2.17
C LEU A 146 6.29 14.51 1.02
N SER A 147 7.37 13.77 1.16
CA SER A 147 8.26 13.39 0.07
C SER A 147 8.03 11.93 -0.31
N VAL A 148 7.99 11.66 -1.61
CA VAL A 148 7.82 10.33 -2.20
C VAL A 148 9.02 10.06 -3.09
N THR A 149 9.84 9.09 -2.72
CA THR A 149 11.01 8.66 -3.49
C THR A 149 10.70 7.34 -4.15
N HIS A 150 10.82 7.26 -5.48
CA HIS A 150 10.75 6.00 -6.22
C HIS A 150 12.07 5.26 -6.10
N VAL A 151 12.02 3.96 -5.79
CA VAL A 151 13.21 3.14 -5.52
C VAL A 151 13.20 1.86 -6.35
N PRO A 152 14.38 1.29 -6.66
CA PRO A 152 14.48 0.06 -7.45
C PRO A 152 13.74 -1.12 -6.82
N SER A 153 13.28 -2.04 -7.68
CA SER A 153 12.86 -3.39 -7.34
C SER A 153 13.45 -4.40 -8.33
N ARG A 154 13.37 -5.68 -8.00
CA ARG A 154 13.73 -6.76 -8.92
C ARG A 154 12.44 -7.38 -9.46
N HIS A 155 11.89 -6.75 -10.50
CA HIS A 155 10.62 -7.11 -11.13
C HIS A 155 10.64 -6.69 -12.61
N TRP A 156 9.48 -6.49 -13.24
CA TRP A 156 9.34 -5.90 -14.58
C TRP A 156 8.08 -5.04 -14.67
N GLY A 157 8.06 -4.11 -15.62
CA GLY A 157 6.98 -3.13 -15.77
C GLY A 157 5.99 -3.42 -16.89
N ALA A 158 6.23 -4.42 -17.75
CA ALA A 158 5.39 -4.67 -18.91
C ALA A 158 3.97 -5.07 -18.52
N ARG A 159 2.96 -4.34 -19.02
CA ARG A 159 1.55 -4.68 -18.87
C ARG A 159 1.12 -5.74 -19.88
N ILE A 160 1.71 -5.67 -21.07
CA ILE A 160 1.58 -6.62 -22.19
C ILE A 160 2.95 -6.92 -22.77
N LEU A 161 3.06 -7.99 -23.56
CA LEU A 161 4.36 -8.47 -24.08
C LEU A 161 5.23 -7.43 -24.82
N LYS A 162 4.62 -6.36 -25.34
CA LYS A 162 5.30 -5.35 -26.19
C LYS A 162 5.73 -4.08 -25.44
N ASP A 163 5.39 -3.90 -24.17
CA ASP A 163 5.66 -2.66 -23.43
C ASP A 163 6.63 -2.83 -22.27
N SER A 164 7.71 -3.58 -22.50
CA SER A 164 8.79 -3.84 -21.52
C SER A 164 9.59 -2.59 -21.11
N HIS A 165 9.40 -1.46 -21.80
CA HIS A 165 10.02 -0.17 -21.52
C HIS A 165 9.42 0.55 -20.31
N ARG A 166 8.27 0.07 -19.77
CA ARG A 166 7.59 0.71 -18.65
C ARG A 166 8.38 0.52 -17.35
N GLY A 167 8.51 1.61 -16.62
CA GLY A 167 9.16 1.62 -15.31
C GLY A 167 8.40 0.80 -14.26
N TYR A 168 9.11 0.45 -13.20
CA TYR A 168 8.60 -0.29 -12.05
C TYR A 168 9.50 -0.03 -10.84
N GLY A 169 8.98 -0.29 -9.63
CA GLY A 169 9.76 -0.11 -8.40
C GLY A 169 8.88 -0.05 -7.16
N GLY A 170 9.49 0.33 -6.05
CA GLY A 170 8.81 0.63 -4.80
C GLY A 170 8.79 2.13 -4.54
N PHE A 171 8.16 2.52 -3.44
CA PHE A 171 8.14 3.91 -2.97
C PHE A 171 8.55 4.02 -1.51
N VAL A 172 9.39 4.99 -1.20
CA VAL A 172 9.60 5.43 0.19
C VAL A 172 8.92 6.78 0.38
N LEU A 173 7.94 6.80 1.29
CA LEU A 173 7.21 7.98 1.70
C LEU A 173 7.83 8.49 3.00
N LYS A 174 8.11 9.81 3.10
CA LYS A 174 8.67 10.40 4.30
C LYS A 174 7.97 11.72 4.65
N ALA A 175 7.58 11.85 5.93
CA ALA A 175 7.03 13.07 6.50
C ALA A 175 7.59 13.29 7.91
N GLY A 176 8.38 14.34 8.09
CA GLY A 176 9.12 14.59 9.33
C GLY A 176 10.07 13.43 9.65
N LYS A 177 9.90 12.82 10.83
CA LYS A 177 10.71 11.66 11.28
C LYS A 177 10.15 10.30 10.80
N HIS A 178 8.94 10.26 10.31
CA HIS A 178 8.27 9.01 9.91
C HIS A 178 8.51 8.68 8.45
N SER A 179 8.72 7.39 8.17
CA SER A 179 8.94 6.89 6.81
C SER A 179 8.37 5.49 6.61
N VAL A 180 7.76 5.31 5.44
CA VAL A 180 7.15 4.04 5.01
C VAL A 180 7.76 3.63 3.69
N TYR A 181 8.23 2.41 3.59
CA TYR A 181 8.61 1.78 2.34
C TYR A 181 7.53 0.79 1.91
N HIS A 182 7.04 0.95 0.70
CA HIS A 182 6.19 0.00 0.00
C HIS A 182 7.00 -0.59 -1.15
N ALA A 183 7.31 -1.88 -1.08
CA ALA A 183 8.22 -2.51 -2.02
C ALA A 183 7.65 -2.63 -3.45
N GLY A 184 6.30 -2.62 -3.60
CA GLY A 184 5.68 -3.14 -4.81
C GLY A 184 5.97 -4.63 -4.96
N ASP A 185 5.92 -5.13 -6.18
CA ASP A 185 6.36 -6.47 -6.49
C ASP A 185 7.87 -6.51 -6.70
N THR A 186 8.51 -7.50 -6.09
CA THR A 186 9.96 -7.68 -6.18
C THR A 186 10.40 -9.05 -5.72
N ALA A 187 11.44 -9.60 -6.34
CA ALA A 187 12.26 -10.64 -5.73
C ALA A 187 13.25 -10.01 -4.73
N TYR A 188 13.86 -10.85 -3.89
CA TYR A 188 14.97 -10.40 -3.06
C TYR A 188 16.15 -9.93 -3.95
N PHE A 189 16.79 -8.81 -3.58
CA PHE A 189 17.98 -8.26 -4.23
C PHE A 189 18.79 -7.39 -3.26
N ALA A 190 20.07 -7.16 -3.59
CA ALA A 190 20.98 -6.40 -2.72
C ALA A 190 20.57 -4.93 -2.50
N GLY A 191 19.67 -4.39 -3.35
CA GLY A 191 19.16 -3.02 -3.23
C GLY A 191 18.38 -2.74 -1.95
N PHE A 192 17.87 -3.76 -1.24
CA PHE A 192 17.22 -3.54 0.06
C PHE A 192 18.17 -2.91 1.08
N SER A 193 19.42 -3.38 1.15
CA SER A 193 20.44 -2.77 2.00
C SER A 193 20.74 -1.32 1.60
N GLU A 194 20.74 -1.00 0.30
CA GLU A 194 20.94 0.36 -0.20
C GLU A 194 19.76 1.27 0.16
N ILE A 195 18.52 0.80 -0.03
CA ILE A 195 17.30 1.53 0.37
C ILE A 195 17.33 1.81 1.88
N GLY A 196 17.65 0.81 2.69
CA GLY A 196 17.80 0.95 4.14
C GLY A 196 18.84 1.99 4.53
N ARG A 197 20.03 1.94 3.91
CA ARG A 197 21.13 2.88 4.18
C ARG A 197 20.81 4.32 3.74
N ARG A 198 20.14 4.53 2.60
CA ARG A 198 19.86 5.87 2.04
C ARG A 198 18.63 6.54 2.63
N LEU A 199 17.58 5.76 2.90
CA LEU A 199 16.25 6.31 3.22
C LEU A 199 15.75 5.92 4.61
N ALA A 200 16.34 4.90 5.24
CA ALA A 200 16.05 4.42 6.60
C ALA A 200 14.52 4.32 6.89
N PRO A 201 13.76 3.51 6.14
CA PRO A 201 12.32 3.41 6.35
C PRO A 201 12.01 2.81 7.73
N GLU A 202 11.13 3.47 8.49
CA GLU A 202 10.68 2.99 9.80
C GLU A 202 9.78 1.75 9.67
N LEU A 203 8.88 1.79 8.69
CA LEU A 203 7.93 0.71 8.37
C LEU A 203 8.20 0.20 6.95
N ALA A 204 8.31 -1.12 6.79
CA ALA A 204 8.44 -1.79 5.50
C ALA A 204 7.22 -2.64 5.20
N LEU A 205 6.62 -2.43 4.02
CA LEU A 205 5.56 -3.25 3.47
C LEU A 205 6.17 -4.13 2.38
N LEU A 206 6.23 -5.45 2.66
CA LEU A 206 6.98 -6.41 1.85
C LEU A 206 6.07 -7.51 1.31
N PRO A 207 6.15 -7.86 0.01
CA PRO A 207 5.40 -8.95 -0.56
C PRO A 207 5.88 -10.30 -0.01
N ILE A 208 4.93 -11.24 0.19
CA ILE A 208 5.21 -12.59 0.67
C ILE A 208 4.53 -13.69 -0.14
N GLY A 209 3.90 -13.35 -1.26
CA GLY A 209 3.13 -14.26 -2.11
C GLY A 209 3.58 -14.28 -3.57
N ALA A 210 2.92 -15.09 -4.38
CA ALA A 210 3.21 -15.29 -5.80
C ALA A 210 4.60 -15.88 -6.11
N TYR A 211 5.09 -16.81 -5.27
CA TYR A 211 6.45 -17.36 -5.37
C TYR A 211 6.52 -18.81 -5.90
N ASN A 212 5.41 -19.46 -6.17
CA ASN A 212 5.36 -20.84 -6.65
C ASN A 212 4.73 -20.93 -8.05
N PRO A 213 5.35 -21.56 -9.06
CA PRO A 213 6.54 -22.43 -8.99
C PRO A 213 7.84 -21.65 -8.70
N PRO A 214 8.95 -22.36 -8.36
CA PRO A 214 10.21 -21.73 -7.92
C PRO A 214 10.77 -20.65 -8.84
N GLN A 215 10.47 -20.70 -10.14
CA GLN A 215 10.89 -19.70 -11.12
C GLN A 215 10.32 -18.30 -10.82
N PHE A 216 9.17 -18.24 -10.16
CA PHE A 216 8.55 -16.96 -9.76
C PHE A 216 9.36 -16.22 -8.71
N ARG A 217 10.22 -16.91 -7.95
CA ARG A 217 11.17 -16.29 -7.01
C ARG A 217 12.22 -15.40 -7.66
N ASN A 218 12.36 -15.45 -8.99
CA ASN A 218 13.21 -14.50 -9.71
C ASN A 218 12.63 -13.08 -9.75
N VAL A 219 11.34 -12.93 -9.47
CA VAL A 219 10.57 -11.69 -9.61
C VAL A 219 9.62 -11.41 -8.42
N HIS A 220 9.44 -12.38 -7.52
CA HIS A 220 8.65 -12.26 -6.30
C HIS A 220 9.40 -12.83 -5.11
N THR A 221 9.21 -12.24 -3.92
CA THR A 221 9.73 -12.75 -2.66
C THR A 221 8.82 -13.84 -2.10
N ASN A 222 9.42 -14.88 -1.53
CA ASN A 222 8.76 -15.76 -0.58
C ASN A 222 8.92 -15.20 0.86
N PRO A 223 8.29 -15.80 1.89
CA PRO A 223 8.41 -15.33 3.27
C PRO A 223 9.85 -15.25 3.81
N ALA A 224 10.71 -16.21 3.50
CA ALA A 224 12.12 -16.18 3.92
C ALA A 224 12.88 -15.01 3.28
N ASP A 225 12.68 -14.78 1.97
CA ASP A 225 13.27 -13.65 1.25
C ASP A 225 12.74 -12.31 1.76
N ALA A 226 11.46 -12.22 2.11
CA ALA A 226 10.87 -11.02 2.69
C ALA A 226 11.45 -10.72 4.08
N MET A 227 11.69 -11.74 4.91
CA MET A 227 12.36 -11.57 6.20
C MET A 227 13.81 -11.12 6.03
N ARG A 228 14.53 -11.67 5.07
CA ARG A 228 15.88 -11.21 4.72
C ARG A 228 15.87 -9.74 4.28
N ALA A 229 14.93 -9.35 3.41
CA ALA A 229 14.76 -7.96 2.98
C ALA A 229 14.45 -7.03 4.16
N PHE A 230 13.60 -7.45 5.10
CA PHE A 230 13.29 -6.70 6.32
C PHE A 230 14.53 -6.43 7.17
N ILE A 231 15.39 -7.43 7.34
CA ILE A 231 16.64 -7.31 8.10
C ILE A 231 17.61 -6.34 7.38
N ASP A 232 17.76 -6.47 6.07
CA ASP A 232 18.62 -5.63 5.25
C ASP A 232 18.19 -4.16 5.22
N LEU A 233 16.88 -3.90 5.20
CA LEU A 233 16.29 -2.55 5.29
C LEU A 233 16.56 -1.89 6.65
N LYS A 234 16.81 -2.69 7.69
CA LYS A 234 16.91 -2.23 9.10
C LYS A 234 15.66 -1.49 9.58
N SER A 235 14.51 -1.78 8.99
CA SER A 235 13.24 -1.18 9.38
C SER A 235 12.83 -1.61 10.79
N ARG A 236 12.10 -0.76 11.50
CA ARG A 236 11.59 -1.07 12.84
C ARG A 236 10.43 -2.06 12.78
N TRP A 237 9.55 -1.90 11.79
CA TRP A 237 8.33 -2.68 11.62
C TRP A 237 8.23 -3.25 10.22
N MET A 238 7.63 -4.44 10.09
CA MET A 238 7.25 -5.06 8.83
C MET A 238 5.74 -5.34 8.82
N VAL A 239 5.09 -5.02 7.69
CA VAL A 239 3.74 -5.48 7.36
C VAL A 239 3.83 -6.33 6.09
N PRO A 240 3.40 -7.60 6.12
CA PRO A 240 3.35 -8.43 4.92
C PRO A 240 2.22 -7.98 4.00
N MET A 241 2.46 -8.05 2.70
CA MET A 241 1.50 -7.74 1.65
C MET A 241 1.60 -8.73 0.48
N HIS A 242 0.78 -8.56 -0.56
CA HIS A 242 0.78 -9.32 -1.80
C HIS A 242 0.57 -10.84 -1.59
N TYR A 243 -0.45 -11.20 -0.80
CA TYR A 243 -0.87 -12.59 -0.54
C TYR A 243 -2.38 -12.67 -0.31
N GLY A 244 -2.99 -13.81 -0.59
CA GLY A 244 -4.38 -14.10 -0.21
C GLY A 244 -5.50 -13.33 -0.91
N THR A 245 -5.21 -12.40 -1.84
CA THR A 245 -6.21 -11.59 -2.54
C THR A 245 -6.65 -12.24 -3.84
N PHE A 246 -5.74 -12.56 -4.73
CA PHE A 246 -5.95 -13.29 -5.95
C PHE A 246 -5.03 -14.52 -5.96
N ARG A 247 -5.50 -15.61 -6.60
CA ARG A 247 -4.62 -16.77 -6.81
C ARG A 247 -3.75 -16.50 -8.04
N LEU A 248 -2.64 -15.79 -7.84
CA LEU A 248 -1.68 -15.44 -8.89
C LEU A 248 -0.66 -16.56 -9.16
N SER A 249 -0.58 -17.53 -8.26
CA SER A 249 0.44 -18.58 -8.24
C SER A 249 -0.10 -19.88 -7.62
N HIS A 250 0.76 -20.85 -7.37
CA HIS A 250 0.35 -22.22 -7.01
C HIS A 250 0.47 -22.54 -5.53
N GLU A 251 1.09 -21.68 -4.71
CA GLU A 251 1.14 -21.90 -3.26
C GLU A 251 -0.26 -21.90 -2.64
N PRO A 252 -0.50 -22.70 -1.58
CA PRO A 252 -1.71 -22.62 -0.76
C PRO A 252 -1.92 -21.20 -0.22
N VAL A 253 -3.16 -20.74 -0.17
CA VAL A 253 -3.51 -19.35 0.17
C VAL A 253 -2.99 -18.92 1.55
N ASP A 254 -2.97 -19.85 2.51
CA ASP A 254 -2.57 -19.57 3.90
C ASP A 254 -1.10 -19.89 4.19
N GLU A 255 -0.39 -20.58 3.28
CA GLU A 255 1.02 -20.95 3.43
C GLU A 255 1.94 -19.74 3.66
N PRO A 256 1.80 -18.62 2.92
CA PRO A 256 2.71 -17.48 3.11
C PRO A 256 2.75 -16.94 4.53
N LEU A 257 1.60 -16.90 5.22
CA LEU A 257 1.54 -16.43 6.62
C LEU A 257 2.15 -17.42 7.61
N GLN A 258 1.96 -18.72 7.38
CA GLN A 258 2.54 -19.77 8.23
C GLN A 258 4.06 -19.72 8.15
N LEU A 259 4.62 -19.72 6.94
CA LEU A 259 6.06 -19.62 6.73
C LEU A 259 6.62 -18.29 7.25
N LEU A 260 5.91 -17.17 7.10
CA LEU A 260 6.36 -15.88 7.65
C LEU A 260 6.44 -15.93 9.18
N ASP A 261 5.49 -16.56 9.85
CA ASP A 261 5.52 -16.71 11.30
C ASP A 261 6.70 -17.53 11.78
N GLU A 262 7.01 -18.63 11.08
CA GLU A 262 8.18 -19.48 11.34
C GLU A 262 9.50 -18.71 11.15
N GLU A 263 9.66 -18.01 10.04
CA GLU A 263 10.85 -17.23 9.72
C GLU A 263 11.04 -16.06 10.71
N ALA A 264 9.94 -15.35 11.08
CA ALA A 264 10.00 -14.25 12.03
C ALA A 264 10.38 -14.72 13.45
N ARG A 265 9.92 -15.91 13.87
CA ARG A 265 10.33 -16.55 15.13
C ARG A 265 11.81 -16.96 15.08
N ALA A 266 12.23 -17.62 14.01
CA ALA A 266 13.62 -18.04 13.83
C ALA A 266 14.59 -16.84 13.85
N ALA A 267 14.19 -15.71 13.27
CA ALA A 267 14.97 -14.47 13.28
C ALA A 267 14.87 -13.65 14.59
N GLY A 268 14.05 -14.07 15.57
CA GLY A 268 13.82 -13.32 16.82
C GLY A 268 13.14 -11.96 16.62
N THR A 269 12.35 -11.80 15.54
CA THR A 269 11.73 -10.53 15.15
C THR A 269 10.21 -10.58 15.11
N LYS A 270 9.61 -11.63 15.66
CA LYS A 270 8.14 -11.86 15.64
C LYS A 270 7.35 -10.63 16.10
N ASP A 271 7.78 -9.96 17.16
CA ASP A 271 7.10 -8.79 17.71
C ASP A 271 7.15 -7.55 16.78
N ARG A 272 8.01 -7.59 15.77
CA ARG A 272 8.19 -6.52 14.78
C ARG A 272 7.48 -6.79 13.45
N VAL A 273 6.94 -8.01 13.27
CA VAL A 273 6.16 -8.41 12.09
C VAL A 273 4.68 -8.31 12.43
N VAL A 274 3.98 -7.42 11.75
CA VAL A 274 2.61 -7.06 12.05
C VAL A 274 1.69 -7.53 10.92
N VAL A 275 1.03 -8.67 11.11
CA VAL A 275 -0.03 -9.13 10.21
C VAL A 275 -1.29 -8.32 10.51
N MET A 276 -1.86 -7.69 9.49
CA MET A 276 -3.06 -6.85 9.62
C MET A 276 -4.26 -7.51 8.97
N GLU A 277 -5.42 -7.38 9.61
CA GLU A 277 -6.71 -7.76 9.03
C GLU A 277 -7.21 -6.70 8.04
N GLU A 278 -7.99 -7.12 7.02
CA GLU A 278 -8.58 -6.20 6.06
C GLU A 278 -9.56 -5.23 6.74
N GLY A 279 -9.44 -3.95 6.43
CA GLY A 279 -10.28 -2.88 6.97
C GLY A 279 -9.84 -2.36 8.33
N VAL A 280 -8.86 -2.97 8.97
CA VAL A 280 -8.31 -2.52 10.24
C VAL A 280 -7.23 -1.47 10.03
N THR A 281 -7.20 -0.47 10.89
CA THR A 281 -6.17 0.58 10.91
C THR A 281 -5.25 0.37 12.11
N ARG A 282 -3.94 0.49 11.87
CA ARG A 282 -2.92 0.45 12.93
C ARG A 282 -2.04 1.69 12.86
N PHE A 283 -1.57 2.14 14.03
CA PHE A 283 -0.63 3.25 14.19
C PHE A 283 0.75 2.69 14.53
N PHE A 284 1.79 3.25 13.92
CA PHE A 284 3.19 2.89 14.08
C PHE A 284 4.02 4.06 14.58
#